data_ca2b4aa19ef1f2467bc851fe32de543d
#
_entry.id   ca2b4aa19ef1f2467bc851fe32de543d
#
_cell.length_a   1.000
_cell.length_b   1.000
_cell.length_c   1.000
_cell.angle_alpha   90.00
_cell.angle_beta   90.00
_cell.angle_gamma   90.00
#
_symmetry.space_group_name_H-M   'P 1'
#
loop_
_entity.id
_entity.type
_entity.pdbx_description
1 polymer ?
#
loop_
_entity_poly.entity_id
_entity_poly.type
_entity_poly.pdbx_seq_one_letter_code
_entity_poly.pdbx_strand_id
1 'polypeptide(L)'
;TTVEVGNDGTVTITYPDGSVDTIPGTDTVTPNTDTTAPEAPVVNAPKAGDTTVTGTTEPGATVTVTFPDGSTVTTTADEDGNYTVDVPAGVELKEGDKVSATATDEAGNTSTPTEATTTANLSDADENTPNTPAVTPVADTNNLTDDEKAKVKEEVEKSNPNLPTGTTVEVGNDGTVTIT
;
A
#
# COMPACT_ATOMS: atom_id res chain seq x y z
N THR A 1 -20.49 -50.47 12.86
CA THR A 1 -19.20 -49.92 13.25
C THR A 1 -19.26 -48.42 13.08
N THR A 2 -18.94 -47.66 14.13
CA THR A 2 -18.77 -46.20 14.09
C THR A 2 -17.33 -45.85 14.35
N VAL A 3 -16.86 -44.70 13.80
CA VAL A 3 -15.54 -44.14 14.02
C VAL A 3 -15.73 -42.72 14.44
N GLU A 4 -15.17 -42.36 15.58
CA GLU A 4 -15.19 -41.01 16.13
C GLU A 4 -13.74 -40.52 16.34
N VAL A 5 -13.48 -39.23 16.07
CA VAL A 5 -12.17 -38.61 16.27
C VAL A 5 -12.32 -37.54 17.34
N GLY A 6 -11.59 -37.68 18.42
CA GLY A 6 -11.52 -36.69 19.49
C GLY A 6 -10.67 -35.47 19.11
N ASN A 7 -10.82 -34.37 19.85
CA ASN A 7 -10.07 -33.14 19.66
C ASN A 7 -8.54 -33.30 19.86
N ASP A 8 -8.14 -34.36 20.55
CA ASP A 8 -6.73 -34.75 20.79
C ASP A 8 -6.20 -35.72 19.71
N GLY A 9 -6.97 -35.98 18.65
CA GLY A 9 -6.66 -36.92 17.59
C GLY A 9 -6.91 -38.40 17.95
N THR A 10 -7.38 -38.72 19.16
CA THR A 10 -7.73 -40.09 19.54
C THR A 10 -8.88 -40.58 18.64
N VAL A 11 -8.68 -41.72 17.99
CA VAL A 11 -9.71 -42.38 17.18
C VAL A 11 -10.35 -43.51 17.98
N THR A 12 -11.67 -43.47 18.13
CA THR A 12 -12.47 -44.52 18.77
C THR A 12 -13.29 -45.28 17.73
N ILE A 13 -13.10 -46.59 17.70
CA ILE A 13 -13.83 -47.48 16.78
C ILE A 13 -14.77 -48.34 17.64
N THR A 14 -16.10 -48.20 17.43
CA THR A 14 -17.09 -49.02 18.11
C THR A 14 -17.66 -50.04 17.12
N TYR A 15 -17.58 -51.31 17.46
CA TYR A 15 -18.06 -52.41 16.66
C TYR A 15 -19.56 -52.72 16.91
N PRO A 16 -20.22 -53.48 16.02
CA PRO A 16 -21.64 -53.80 16.17
C PRO A 16 -22.02 -54.60 17.42
N ASP A 17 -21.06 -55.31 18.00
CA ASP A 17 -21.23 -56.06 19.26
C ASP A 17 -21.03 -55.19 20.53
N GLY A 18 -20.76 -53.88 20.32
CA GLY A 18 -20.51 -52.92 21.40
C GLY A 18 -19.07 -52.90 21.93
N SER A 19 -18.16 -53.72 21.41
CA SER A 19 -16.73 -53.61 21.72
C SER A 19 -16.11 -52.35 21.10
N VAL A 20 -15.05 -51.85 21.74
CA VAL A 20 -14.42 -50.60 21.37
C VAL A 20 -12.91 -50.78 21.25
N ASP A 21 -12.31 -50.29 20.18
CA ASP A 21 -10.89 -50.10 20.03
C ASP A 21 -10.56 -48.59 20.00
N THR A 22 -9.37 -48.24 20.48
CA THR A 22 -8.86 -46.89 20.46
C THR A 22 -7.48 -46.84 19.84
N ILE A 23 -7.26 -45.83 18.97
CA ILE A 23 -5.93 -45.47 18.50
C ILE A 23 -5.57 -44.14 19.16
N PRO A 24 -4.45 -44.09 19.91
CA PRO A 24 -4.03 -42.89 20.59
C PRO A 24 -3.81 -41.72 19.60
N GLY A 25 -4.11 -40.49 19.99
CA GLY A 25 -3.86 -39.30 19.18
C GLY A 25 -2.40 -39.14 18.70
N THR A 26 -1.44 -39.60 19.54
CA THR A 26 -0.01 -39.64 19.19
C THR A 26 0.31 -40.45 17.93
N ASP A 27 -0.56 -41.39 17.57
CA ASP A 27 -0.38 -42.27 16.39
C ASP A 27 -1.17 -41.77 15.19
N THR A 28 -2.03 -40.77 15.36
CA THR A 28 -2.95 -40.27 14.34
C THR A 28 -2.68 -38.82 13.93
N VAL A 29 -2.06 -38.03 14.80
CA VAL A 29 -1.70 -36.64 14.52
C VAL A 29 -0.25 -36.39 14.88
N THR A 30 0.42 -35.58 14.08
CA THR A 30 1.74 -35.04 14.38
C THR A 30 1.62 -33.52 14.58
N PRO A 31 2.37 -32.94 15.52
CA PRO A 31 2.44 -31.49 15.62
C PRO A 31 2.82 -30.86 14.27
N ASN A 32 2.25 -29.71 13.97
CA ASN A 32 2.77 -28.90 12.87
C ASN A 32 4.21 -28.51 13.24
N THR A 33 5.17 -29.03 12.46
CA THR A 33 6.61 -28.79 12.68
C THR A 33 7.16 -27.72 11.75
N ASP A 34 6.29 -26.92 11.09
CA ASP A 34 6.77 -25.80 10.32
C ASP A 34 7.44 -24.78 11.24
N THR A 35 8.72 -24.56 10.98
CA THR A 35 9.58 -23.60 11.70
C THR A 35 10.16 -22.54 10.76
N THR A 36 9.67 -22.50 9.53
CA THR A 36 10.14 -21.57 8.49
C THR A 36 9.26 -20.33 8.52
N ALA A 37 9.80 -19.20 8.92
CA ALA A 37 9.08 -17.93 8.87
C ALA A 37 8.88 -17.46 7.42
N PRO A 38 7.80 -16.73 7.12
CA PRO A 38 7.61 -16.05 5.86
C PRO A 38 8.77 -15.13 5.51
N GLU A 39 8.94 -14.80 4.23
CA GLU A 39 9.81 -13.70 3.85
C GLU A 39 9.30 -12.37 4.43
N ALA A 40 10.22 -11.42 4.66
CA ALA A 40 9.85 -10.10 5.14
C ALA A 40 8.86 -9.44 4.17
N PRO A 41 7.73 -8.87 4.66
CA PRO A 41 6.73 -8.28 3.79
C PRO A 41 7.28 -7.03 3.06
N VAL A 42 6.73 -6.74 1.89
CA VAL A 42 6.94 -5.45 1.23
C VAL A 42 5.97 -4.45 1.83
N VAL A 43 6.45 -3.25 2.17
CA VAL A 43 5.62 -2.11 2.59
C VAL A 43 5.75 -1.03 1.52
N ASN A 44 4.65 -0.65 0.87
CA ASN A 44 4.63 0.49 -0.03
C ASN A 44 4.81 1.76 0.81
N ALA A 45 5.78 2.59 0.45
CA ALA A 45 6.04 3.84 1.16
C ALA A 45 4.79 4.74 1.15
N PRO A 46 4.18 5.04 2.32
CA PRO A 46 3.02 5.91 2.37
C PRO A 46 3.42 7.36 2.09
N LYS A 47 2.44 8.19 1.73
CA LYS A 47 2.60 9.64 1.66
C LYS A 47 2.11 10.30 2.95
N ALA A 48 2.62 11.48 3.26
CA ALA A 48 2.14 12.27 4.39
C ALA A 48 0.63 12.53 4.27
N GLY A 49 -0.12 12.25 5.34
CA GLY A 49 -1.57 12.36 5.37
C GLY A 49 -2.34 11.15 4.82
N ASP A 50 -1.67 10.10 4.35
CA ASP A 50 -2.34 8.86 3.96
C ASP A 50 -3.09 8.25 5.16
N THR A 51 -4.26 7.71 4.90
CA THR A 51 -5.12 7.05 5.88
C THR A 51 -5.03 5.53 5.84
N THR A 52 -4.25 4.99 4.90
CA THR A 52 -4.02 3.56 4.75
C THR A 52 -2.55 3.27 4.44
N VAL A 53 -2.08 2.07 4.83
CA VAL A 53 -0.79 1.52 4.45
C VAL A 53 -1.04 0.22 3.71
N THR A 54 -0.37 0.02 2.58
CA THR A 54 -0.50 -1.15 1.73
C THR A 54 0.83 -1.86 1.53
N GLY A 55 0.79 -3.10 1.11
CA GLY A 55 1.97 -3.85 0.76
C GLY A 55 1.65 -5.26 0.29
N THR A 56 2.68 -6.10 0.22
CA THR A 56 2.54 -7.51 -0.19
C THR A 56 3.35 -8.44 0.70
N THR A 57 2.87 -9.66 0.85
CA THR A 57 3.54 -10.77 1.55
C THR A 57 3.03 -12.11 1.01
N GLU A 58 3.31 -13.20 1.68
CA GLU A 58 2.74 -14.51 1.33
C GLU A 58 1.21 -14.51 1.50
N PRO A 59 0.45 -15.10 0.55
CA PRO A 59 -0.99 -15.23 0.67
C PRO A 59 -1.41 -15.91 1.98
N GLY A 60 -2.39 -15.34 2.66
CA GLY A 60 -2.92 -15.87 3.93
C GLY A 60 -2.07 -15.56 5.17
N ALA A 61 -0.87 -14.99 5.04
CA ALA A 61 -0.07 -14.58 6.19
C ALA A 61 -0.75 -13.44 6.98
N THR A 62 -0.61 -13.48 8.29
CA THR A 62 -1.05 -12.39 9.18
C THR A 62 0.01 -11.30 9.18
N VAL A 63 -0.34 -10.10 8.73
CA VAL A 63 0.55 -8.93 8.72
C VAL A 63 0.28 -8.07 9.94
N THR A 64 1.34 -7.70 10.66
CA THR A 64 1.29 -6.71 11.74
C THR A 64 2.05 -5.47 11.32
N VAL A 65 1.34 -4.34 11.20
CA VAL A 65 1.92 -3.03 10.87
C VAL A 65 2.06 -2.20 12.13
N THR A 66 3.25 -1.66 12.35
CA THR A 66 3.57 -0.78 13.49
C THR A 66 3.75 0.64 12.98
N PHE A 67 3.05 1.59 13.60
CA PHE A 67 3.04 3.01 13.29
C PHE A 67 4.04 3.82 14.11
N PRO A 68 4.33 5.08 13.75
CA PRO A 68 5.35 5.91 14.43
C PRO A 68 5.13 6.13 15.92
N ASP A 69 3.88 6.09 16.37
CA ASP A 69 3.50 6.23 17.80
C ASP A 69 3.62 4.92 18.60
N GLY A 70 4.00 3.82 17.92
CA GLY A 70 4.09 2.47 18.48
C GLY A 70 2.78 1.70 18.47
N SER A 71 1.69 2.27 17.96
CA SER A 71 0.43 1.52 17.77
C SER A 71 0.60 0.47 16.66
N THR A 72 -0.19 -0.61 16.75
CA THR A 72 -0.14 -1.71 15.78
C THR A 72 -1.52 -2.04 15.25
N VAL A 73 -1.59 -2.40 13.96
CA VAL A 73 -2.79 -2.94 13.32
C VAL A 73 -2.43 -4.25 12.63
N THR A 74 -3.31 -5.24 12.72
CA THR A 74 -3.15 -6.53 12.05
C THR A 74 -4.18 -6.72 10.96
N THR A 75 -3.78 -7.40 9.88
CA THR A 75 -4.65 -7.83 8.79
C THR A 75 -4.15 -9.17 8.24
N THR A 76 -4.92 -9.80 7.36
CA THR A 76 -4.49 -10.99 6.64
C THR A 76 -4.30 -10.64 5.17
N ALA A 77 -3.20 -11.09 4.58
CA ALA A 77 -2.95 -10.95 3.15
C ALA A 77 -3.98 -11.78 2.35
N ASP A 78 -4.45 -11.22 1.24
CA ASP A 78 -5.39 -11.88 0.34
C ASP A 78 -4.76 -13.03 -0.46
N GLU A 79 -5.53 -13.66 -1.36
CA GLU A 79 -5.07 -14.77 -2.20
C GLU A 79 -3.94 -14.38 -3.18
N ASP A 80 -3.81 -13.10 -3.49
CA ASP A 80 -2.75 -12.53 -4.32
C ASP A 80 -1.54 -12.03 -3.48
N GLY A 81 -1.64 -12.15 -2.14
CA GLY A 81 -0.62 -11.70 -1.20
C GLY A 81 -0.68 -10.21 -0.86
N ASN A 82 -1.70 -9.46 -1.30
CA ASN A 82 -1.83 -8.04 -0.97
C ASN A 82 -2.42 -7.83 0.41
N TYR A 83 -1.99 -6.78 1.09
CA TYR A 83 -2.60 -6.34 2.33
C TYR A 83 -2.83 -4.83 2.37
N THR A 84 -3.83 -4.43 3.13
CA THR A 84 -4.14 -3.03 3.44
C THR A 84 -4.53 -2.92 4.90
N VAL A 85 -4.01 -1.90 5.58
CA VAL A 85 -4.40 -1.54 6.95
C VAL A 85 -4.76 -0.07 7.02
N ASP A 86 -5.76 0.26 7.82
CA ASP A 86 -6.10 1.65 8.11
C ASP A 86 -5.12 2.23 9.14
N VAL A 87 -4.74 3.50 8.96
CA VAL A 87 -3.98 4.24 9.96
C VAL A 87 -4.87 4.49 11.17
N PRO A 88 -4.43 4.15 12.40
CA PRO A 88 -5.25 4.29 13.58
C PRO A 88 -5.75 5.71 13.82
N ALA A 89 -6.95 5.84 14.37
CA ALA A 89 -7.50 7.15 14.72
C ALA A 89 -6.57 7.90 15.68
N GLY A 90 -6.20 9.12 15.31
CA GLY A 90 -5.29 9.98 16.08
C GLY A 90 -3.82 9.85 15.68
N VAL A 91 -3.46 8.90 14.81
CA VAL A 91 -2.14 8.84 14.16
C VAL A 91 -2.23 9.62 12.85
N GLU A 92 -1.27 10.50 12.62
CA GLU A 92 -1.09 11.24 11.37
C GLU A 92 0.30 10.93 10.83
N LEU A 93 0.36 10.35 9.64
CA LEU A 93 1.64 10.07 8.98
C LEU A 93 2.23 11.38 8.42
N LYS A 94 3.46 11.68 8.79
CA LYS A 94 4.22 12.86 8.36
C LYS A 94 5.43 12.42 7.56
N GLU A 95 5.92 13.30 6.69
CA GLU A 95 7.16 13.07 5.97
C GLU A 95 8.30 12.69 6.92
N GLY A 96 9.01 11.61 6.61
CA GLY A 96 10.11 11.08 7.42
C GLY A 96 9.67 10.08 8.50
N ASP A 97 8.38 9.94 8.78
CA ASP A 97 7.87 8.91 9.69
C ASP A 97 8.15 7.52 9.16
N LYS A 98 8.41 6.58 10.07
CA LYS A 98 8.64 5.18 9.72
C LYS A 98 7.44 4.33 10.06
N VAL A 99 7.07 3.48 9.13
CA VAL A 99 6.10 2.41 9.29
C VAL A 99 6.83 1.09 9.11
N SER A 100 6.61 0.12 9.98
CA SER A 100 7.22 -1.20 9.84
C SER A 100 6.17 -2.30 9.81
N ALA A 101 6.48 -3.41 9.14
CA ALA A 101 5.58 -4.56 9.07
C ALA A 101 6.34 -5.87 9.25
N THR A 102 5.66 -6.85 9.85
CA THR A 102 6.07 -8.25 9.92
C THR A 102 4.95 -9.14 9.38
N ALA A 103 5.31 -10.31 8.85
CA ALA A 103 4.37 -11.33 8.43
C ALA A 103 4.51 -12.56 9.33
N THR A 104 3.38 -13.19 9.67
CA THR A 104 3.33 -14.40 10.50
C THR A 104 2.50 -15.45 9.76
N ASP A 105 3.03 -16.66 9.60
CA ASP A 105 2.35 -17.79 8.97
C ASP A 105 1.32 -18.46 9.91
N GLU A 106 0.63 -19.49 9.38
CA GLU A 106 -0.36 -20.25 10.16
C GLU A 106 0.28 -21.06 11.30
N ALA A 107 1.57 -21.42 11.18
CA ALA A 107 2.31 -22.14 12.19
C ALA A 107 2.80 -21.23 13.35
N GLY A 108 2.71 -19.90 13.17
CA GLY A 108 3.12 -18.90 14.16
C GLY A 108 4.57 -18.41 13.99
N ASN A 109 5.25 -18.75 12.89
CA ASN A 109 6.59 -18.24 12.64
C ASN A 109 6.47 -16.83 12.07
N THR A 110 7.29 -15.90 12.59
CA THR A 110 7.23 -14.47 12.21
C THR A 110 8.50 -14.06 11.48
N SER A 111 8.32 -13.33 10.39
CA SER A 111 9.40 -12.76 9.57
C SER A 111 10.23 -11.71 10.30
N THR A 112 11.37 -11.36 9.74
CA THR A 112 12.03 -10.09 10.07
C THR A 112 11.16 -8.90 9.65
N PRO A 113 11.24 -7.75 10.37
CA PRO A 113 10.47 -6.57 9.99
C PRO A 113 11.06 -5.89 8.75
N THR A 114 10.16 -5.31 7.93
CA THR A 114 10.51 -4.35 6.88
C THR A 114 10.04 -2.96 7.29
N GLU A 115 10.87 -1.95 7.05
CA GLU A 115 10.52 -0.55 7.28
C GLU A 115 10.32 0.20 5.96
N ALA A 116 9.31 1.08 5.92
CA ALA A 116 9.13 2.08 4.88
C ALA A 116 9.09 3.48 5.51
N THR A 117 9.67 4.45 4.83
CA THR A 117 9.64 5.85 5.26
C THR A 117 8.54 6.59 4.52
N THR A 118 7.70 7.31 5.26
CA THR A 118 6.65 8.17 4.71
C THR A 118 7.28 9.29 3.88
N THR A 119 6.81 9.44 2.64
CA THR A 119 7.26 10.49 1.72
C THR A 119 6.39 11.73 1.82
N ALA A 120 6.88 12.86 1.31
CA ALA A 120 6.07 14.07 1.20
C ALA A 120 4.84 13.82 0.31
N ASN A 121 3.73 14.44 0.67
CA ASN A 121 2.57 14.52 -0.21
C ASN A 121 2.67 15.82 -1.02
N LEU A 122 3.45 15.78 -2.09
CA LEU A 122 3.68 16.92 -2.96
C LEU A 122 2.47 17.17 -3.84
N SER A 123 2.16 18.44 -4.10
CA SER A 123 1.20 18.80 -5.15
C SER A 123 1.80 18.55 -6.54
N ASP A 124 0.96 18.42 -7.56
CA ASP A 124 1.43 18.31 -8.95
C ASP A 124 2.35 19.47 -9.34
N ALA A 125 2.15 20.65 -8.77
CA ALA A 125 3.01 21.81 -8.99
C ALA A 125 4.40 21.65 -8.36
N ASP A 126 4.52 20.94 -7.23
CA ASP A 126 5.80 20.64 -6.58
C ASP A 126 6.57 19.53 -7.31
N GLU A 127 5.85 18.55 -7.84
CA GLU A 127 6.43 17.43 -8.58
C GLU A 127 6.81 17.80 -10.04
N ASN A 128 6.16 18.81 -10.62
CA ASN A 128 6.34 19.20 -12.01
C ASN A 128 6.90 20.62 -12.12
N THR A 129 8.11 20.76 -12.63
CA THR A 129 8.68 22.06 -13.00
C THR A 129 8.41 22.32 -14.47
N PRO A 130 7.55 23.32 -14.83
CA PRO A 130 7.24 23.59 -16.22
C PRO A 130 8.47 24.03 -17.01
N ASN A 131 8.60 23.53 -18.23
CA ASN A 131 9.62 23.96 -19.17
C ASN A 131 9.29 25.36 -19.70
N THR A 132 10.31 26.20 -19.82
CA THR A 132 10.16 27.54 -20.42
C THR A 132 9.81 27.41 -21.92
N PRO A 133 8.69 27.98 -22.39
CA PRO A 133 8.30 27.93 -23.79
C PRO A 133 9.20 28.84 -24.66
N ALA A 134 9.09 28.64 -25.95
CA ALA A 134 9.67 29.59 -26.92
C ALA A 134 9.00 30.97 -26.79
N VAL A 135 9.77 32.02 -27.01
CA VAL A 135 9.27 33.41 -26.96
C VAL A 135 8.30 33.70 -28.10
N THR A 136 7.10 34.16 -27.77
CA THR A 136 6.09 34.56 -28.73
C THR A 136 6.21 36.07 -29.00
N PRO A 137 6.44 36.54 -30.24
CA PRO A 137 6.43 37.96 -30.56
C PRO A 137 5.01 38.55 -30.39
N VAL A 138 4.89 39.66 -29.68
CA VAL A 138 3.63 40.36 -29.41
C VAL A 138 3.78 41.86 -29.70
N ALA A 139 2.68 42.52 -29.98
CA ALA A 139 2.68 43.95 -30.30
C ALA A 139 2.87 44.82 -29.06
N ASP A 140 2.25 44.44 -27.93
CA ASP A 140 2.38 45.13 -26.63
C ASP A 140 2.49 44.08 -25.51
N THR A 141 3.63 44.09 -24.80
CA THR A 141 3.90 43.13 -23.71
C THR A 141 3.06 43.35 -22.47
N ASN A 142 2.37 44.47 -22.33
CA ASN A 142 1.52 44.78 -21.18
C ASN A 142 0.03 44.58 -21.45
N ASN A 143 -0.33 44.35 -22.74
CA ASN A 143 -1.73 44.20 -23.12
C ASN A 143 -1.88 43.28 -24.36
N LEU A 144 -1.71 41.98 -24.12
CA LEU A 144 -1.85 40.95 -25.13
C LEU A 144 -3.29 40.85 -25.63
N THR A 145 -3.44 40.76 -26.95
CA THR A 145 -4.70 40.38 -27.58
C THR A 145 -5.04 38.92 -27.33
N ASP A 146 -6.29 38.53 -27.52
CA ASP A 146 -6.74 37.14 -27.35
C ASP A 146 -6.01 36.16 -28.31
N ASP A 147 -5.70 36.61 -29.55
CA ASP A 147 -4.92 35.82 -30.50
C ASP A 147 -3.44 35.62 -30.03
N GLU A 148 -2.87 36.64 -29.45
CA GLU A 148 -1.50 36.55 -28.88
C GLU A 148 -1.44 35.64 -27.64
N LYS A 149 -2.45 35.75 -26.75
CA LYS A 149 -2.59 34.83 -25.60
C LYS A 149 -2.75 33.38 -26.06
N ALA A 150 -3.56 33.14 -27.10
CA ALA A 150 -3.74 31.79 -27.64
C ALA A 150 -2.42 31.20 -28.16
N LYS A 151 -1.59 31.99 -28.84
CA LYS A 151 -0.26 31.55 -29.30
C LYS A 151 0.71 31.27 -28.15
N VAL A 152 0.72 32.11 -27.10
CA VAL A 152 1.54 31.89 -25.91
C VAL A 152 1.11 30.60 -25.25
N LYS A 153 -0.20 30.37 -25.08
CA LYS A 153 -0.75 29.12 -24.51
C LYS A 153 -0.30 27.90 -25.31
N GLU A 154 -0.41 27.94 -26.65
CA GLU A 154 0.00 26.83 -27.52
C GLU A 154 1.50 26.47 -27.32
N GLU A 155 2.39 27.47 -27.25
CA GLU A 155 3.82 27.25 -27.05
C GLU A 155 4.12 26.72 -25.66
N VAL A 156 3.36 27.12 -24.62
CA VAL A 156 3.48 26.56 -23.25
C VAL A 156 3.06 25.10 -23.23
N GLU A 157 1.90 24.76 -23.80
CA GLU A 157 1.39 23.37 -23.87
C GLU A 157 2.34 22.47 -24.67
N LYS A 158 2.86 22.95 -25.79
CA LYS A 158 3.83 22.22 -26.62
C LYS A 158 5.16 21.96 -25.90
N SER A 159 5.62 22.90 -25.09
CA SER A 159 6.86 22.76 -24.30
C SER A 159 6.68 21.86 -23.08
N ASN A 160 5.44 21.57 -22.67
CA ASN A 160 5.07 20.83 -21.47
C ASN A 160 4.10 19.68 -21.79
N PRO A 161 4.50 18.70 -22.64
CA PRO A 161 3.59 17.62 -23.08
C PRO A 161 3.19 16.63 -22.00
N ASN A 162 3.86 16.65 -20.85
CA ASN A 162 3.67 15.70 -19.74
C ASN A 162 2.92 16.29 -18.56
N LEU A 163 2.26 17.45 -18.71
CA LEU A 163 1.43 17.99 -17.64
C LEU A 163 0.29 17.01 -17.27
N PRO A 164 -0.07 16.92 -16.00
CA PRO A 164 -1.13 16.02 -15.54
C PRO A 164 -2.46 16.23 -16.26
N THR A 165 -3.26 15.17 -16.37
CA THR A 165 -4.60 15.27 -16.98
C THR A 165 -5.50 16.18 -16.15
N GLY A 166 -6.09 17.17 -16.78
CA GLY A 166 -6.95 18.17 -16.13
C GLY A 166 -6.24 19.48 -15.85
N THR A 167 -4.92 19.57 -16.09
CA THR A 167 -4.18 20.84 -15.99
C THR A 167 -4.76 21.89 -16.91
N THR A 168 -4.92 23.10 -16.42
CA THR A 168 -5.32 24.27 -17.21
C THR A 168 -4.17 25.25 -17.36
N VAL A 169 -4.04 25.85 -18.54
CA VAL A 169 -3.06 26.89 -18.85
C VAL A 169 -3.81 28.18 -19.16
N GLU A 170 -3.58 29.21 -18.35
CA GLU A 170 -4.16 30.54 -18.55
C GLU A 170 -3.05 31.56 -18.82
N VAL A 171 -3.33 32.53 -19.71
CA VAL A 171 -2.39 33.61 -20.09
C VAL A 171 -3.02 34.96 -19.76
N GLY A 172 -2.37 35.70 -18.86
CA GLY A 172 -2.77 37.07 -18.52
C GLY A 172 -2.52 38.07 -19.61
N ASN A 173 -3.08 39.29 -19.46
CA ASN A 173 -2.87 40.39 -20.42
C ASN A 173 -1.40 40.84 -20.51
N ASP A 174 -0.63 40.61 -19.45
CA ASP A 174 0.80 40.93 -19.35
C ASP A 174 1.71 39.77 -19.80
N GLY A 175 1.12 38.69 -20.34
CA GLY A 175 1.85 37.51 -20.74
C GLY A 175 2.20 36.56 -19.57
N THR A 176 1.78 36.84 -18.36
CA THR A 176 1.94 35.92 -17.23
C THR A 176 1.18 34.64 -17.51
N VAL A 177 1.85 33.50 -17.33
CA VAL A 177 1.24 32.16 -17.51
C VAL A 177 0.97 31.55 -16.14
N THR A 178 -0.24 31.08 -15.92
CA THR A 178 -0.66 30.31 -14.76
C THR A 178 -1.00 28.90 -15.22
N ILE A 179 -0.40 27.90 -14.58
CA ILE A 179 -0.64 26.48 -14.80
C ILE A 179 -1.29 25.93 -13.52
N THR A 180 -2.49 25.35 -13.63
CA THR A 180 -3.30 24.89 -12.48
C THR A 180 -3.79 23.48 -12.70
#